data_166ac30d236d969052325fde81db0d5c
#
_entry.id   166ac30d236d969052325fde81db0d5c
#
_cell.length_a   1.000
_cell.length_b   1.000
_cell.length_c   1.000
_cell.angle_alpha   90.00
_cell.angle_beta   90.00
_cell.angle_gamma   90.00
#
_symmetry.space_group_name_H-M   'P 1'
#
loop_
_entity.id
_entity.type
_entity.pdbx_description
1 polymer ?
#
loop_
_entity_poly.entity_id
_entity_poly.type
_entity_poly.pdbx_seq_one_letter_code
_entity_poly.pdbx_strand_id
1 'polypeptide(L)'
;MHSLAPSTPAPASPRGVHVWKVVVIALLAVTAALATALDRARWSVHLVDARFVDHREKIAGGGAALNITGYAVVRVETRHDIFKVSRDENSYPEVQATLCDSGQPVGAWRDPLPLERDEAGRRFVYALLIPARYHDAELAQGGDLCVRLLTVGASMTPWAQSRTLRLALPADVREQLLAYGRRKGAVDVTLDTVCAPRLCQPE
;
A
#
# COMPACT_ATOMS: atom_id res chain seq x y z
N MET A 1 -80.34 14.32 38.35
CA MET A 1 -79.65 13.16 37.81
C MET A 1 -78.82 13.67 36.61
N HIS A 2 -77.54 13.96 36.86
CA HIS A 2 -76.56 14.36 35.77
C HIS A 2 -75.82 13.14 35.34
N SER A 3 -76.03 12.72 34.08
CA SER A 3 -75.26 11.64 33.43
C SER A 3 -73.94 12.19 32.95
N LEU A 4 -72.84 11.72 33.56
CA LEU A 4 -71.48 11.97 33.12
C LEU A 4 -71.14 11.00 31.95
N ALA A 5 -70.98 11.56 30.75
CA ALA A 5 -70.49 10.80 29.60
C ALA A 5 -69.01 10.43 29.79
N PRO A 6 -68.58 9.21 29.45
CA PRO A 6 -67.18 8.82 29.54
C PRO A 6 -66.34 9.53 28.46
N SER A 7 -65.28 10.18 28.89
CA SER A 7 -64.29 10.79 27.99
C SER A 7 -63.44 9.69 27.28
N THR A 8 -63.55 9.64 25.97
CA THR A 8 -62.72 8.76 25.12
C THR A 8 -61.26 9.25 25.11
N PRO A 9 -60.31 8.41 25.38
CA PRO A 9 -58.88 8.82 25.31
C PRO A 9 -58.51 9.12 23.85
N ALA A 10 -57.80 10.25 23.64
CA ALA A 10 -57.33 10.65 22.32
C ALA A 10 -56.30 9.64 21.78
N PRO A 11 -56.33 9.33 20.49
CA PRO A 11 -55.38 8.40 19.87
C PRO A 11 -53.96 8.95 19.96
N ALA A 12 -53.04 8.13 20.46
CA ALA A 12 -51.62 8.44 20.54
C ALA A 12 -51.05 8.74 19.13
N SER A 13 -50.40 9.89 19.00
CA SER A 13 -49.81 10.38 17.73
C SER A 13 -48.75 9.44 17.20
N PRO A 14 -48.76 9.01 15.92
CA PRO A 14 -47.77 8.07 15.34
C PRO A 14 -46.45 8.72 15.01
N ARG A 15 -46.16 9.93 15.50
CA ARG A 15 -44.94 10.70 15.13
C ARG A 15 -43.63 10.05 15.59
N GLY A 16 -43.56 9.24 16.64
CA GLY A 16 -42.35 8.62 17.15
C GLY A 16 -41.74 7.54 16.25
N VAL A 17 -42.59 6.81 15.54
CA VAL A 17 -42.14 5.68 14.68
C VAL A 17 -41.43 6.14 13.40
N HIS A 18 -41.78 7.31 12.85
CA HIS A 18 -41.16 7.85 11.67
C HIS A 18 -39.77 8.42 11.95
N VAL A 19 -39.57 9.09 13.08
CA VAL A 19 -38.24 9.65 13.48
C VAL A 19 -37.22 8.54 13.64
N TRP A 20 -37.57 7.45 14.28
CA TRP A 20 -36.67 6.31 14.48
C TRP A 20 -36.26 5.67 13.16
N LYS A 21 -37.17 5.49 12.21
CA LYS A 21 -36.85 4.96 10.87
C LYS A 21 -35.88 5.85 10.12
N VAL A 22 -36.06 7.18 10.17
CA VAL A 22 -35.15 8.14 9.55
C VAL A 22 -33.75 8.08 10.16
N VAL A 23 -33.65 7.99 11.49
CA VAL A 23 -32.37 7.85 12.19
C VAL A 23 -31.65 6.55 11.81
N VAL A 24 -32.35 5.42 11.75
CA VAL A 24 -31.77 4.15 11.35
C VAL A 24 -31.29 4.18 9.90
N ILE A 25 -32.07 4.74 8.97
CA ILE A 25 -31.67 4.88 7.57
C ILE A 25 -30.43 5.78 7.43
N ALA A 26 -30.40 6.89 8.15
CA ALA A 26 -29.23 7.79 8.17
C ALA A 26 -27.98 7.11 8.71
N LEU A 27 -28.09 6.36 9.81
CA LEU A 27 -26.99 5.57 10.36
C LEU A 27 -26.50 4.51 9.38
N LEU A 28 -27.38 3.78 8.73
CA LEU A 28 -27.02 2.79 7.71
C LEU A 28 -26.33 3.44 6.48
N ALA A 29 -26.79 4.60 6.05
CA ALA A 29 -26.17 5.35 4.96
C ALA A 29 -24.76 5.83 5.33
N VAL A 30 -24.56 6.33 6.56
CA VAL A 30 -23.25 6.76 7.07
C VAL A 30 -22.30 5.57 7.21
N THR A 31 -22.76 4.45 7.76
CA THR A 31 -21.93 3.23 7.87
C THR A 31 -21.55 2.65 6.51
N ALA A 32 -22.46 2.64 5.55
CA ALA A 32 -22.19 2.22 4.19
C ALA A 32 -21.19 3.16 3.49
N ALA A 33 -21.34 4.48 3.65
CA ALA A 33 -20.40 5.46 3.13
C ALA A 33 -19.00 5.33 3.74
N LEU A 34 -18.91 5.13 5.06
CA LEU A 34 -17.65 4.85 5.76
C LEU A 34 -17.02 3.54 5.31
N ALA A 35 -17.79 2.47 5.18
CA ALA A 35 -17.29 1.18 4.70
C ALA A 35 -16.75 1.28 3.26
N THR A 36 -17.45 2.00 2.37
CA THR A 36 -16.97 2.22 0.99
C THR A 36 -15.74 3.13 0.93
N ALA A 37 -15.66 4.14 1.80
CA ALA A 37 -14.47 5.00 1.90
C ALA A 37 -13.25 4.20 2.40
N LEU A 38 -13.43 3.36 3.41
CA LEU A 38 -12.38 2.48 3.93
C LEU A 38 -11.95 1.41 2.92
N ASP A 39 -12.87 0.88 2.13
CA ASP A 39 -12.53 -0.10 1.08
C ASP A 39 -11.81 0.56 -0.10
N ARG A 40 -12.17 1.80 -0.45
CA ARG A 40 -11.44 2.60 -1.45
C ARG A 40 -10.02 2.95 -0.99
N ALA A 41 -9.80 3.15 0.30
CA ALA A 41 -8.48 3.41 0.87
C ALA A 41 -7.57 2.17 0.88
N ARG A 42 -8.10 0.95 0.68
CA ARG A 42 -7.33 -0.30 0.68
C ARG A 42 -7.25 -0.88 -0.71
N TRP A 43 -6.10 -0.72 -1.34
CA TRP A 43 -5.86 -1.27 -2.67
C TRP A 43 -5.50 -2.75 -2.61
N SER A 44 -5.98 -3.52 -3.57
CA SER A 44 -5.44 -4.86 -3.80
C SER A 44 -4.10 -4.75 -4.51
N VAL A 45 -3.10 -5.46 -4.00
CA VAL A 45 -1.77 -5.58 -4.59
C VAL A 45 -1.52 -7.05 -4.90
N HIS A 46 -1.04 -7.35 -6.10
CA HIS A 46 -0.75 -8.70 -6.55
C HIS A 46 0.72 -8.80 -6.97
N LEU A 47 1.36 -9.90 -6.60
CA LEU A 47 2.69 -10.22 -7.10
C LEU A 47 2.61 -10.56 -8.59
N VAL A 48 3.47 -9.95 -9.39
CA VAL A 48 3.69 -10.33 -10.80
C VAL A 48 4.86 -11.31 -10.88
N ASP A 49 6.03 -10.87 -10.42
CA ASP A 49 7.24 -11.69 -10.33
C ASP A 49 8.23 -11.10 -9.31
N ALA A 50 9.28 -11.87 -9.02
CA ALA A 50 10.42 -11.39 -8.26
C ALA A 50 11.70 -11.98 -8.85
N ARG A 51 12.77 -11.17 -8.91
CA ARG A 51 14.09 -11.60 -9.37
C ARG A 51 15.19 -10.91 -8.59
N PHE A 52 16.37 -11.48 -8.57
CA PHE A 52 17.56 -10.87 -7.97
C PHE A 52 18.45 -10.26 -9.05
N VAL A 53 19.03 -9.10 -8.75
CA VAL A 53 19.95 -8.36 -9.60
C VAL A 53 21.32 -8.32 -8.92
N ASP A 54 22.26 -9.13 -9.39
CA ASP A 54 23.62 -9.27 -8.84
C ASP A 54 24.67 -8.41 -9.57
N HIS A 55 24.33 -7.88 -10.73
CA HIS A 55 25.15 -6.99 -11.55
C HIS A 55 24.47 -5.63 -11.72
N ARG A 56 25.22 -4.65 -12.25
CA ARG A 56 24.65 -3.32 -12.48
C ARG A 56 23.57 -3.38 -13.56
N GLU A 57 22.34 -3.09 -13.20
CA GLU A 57 21.20 -3.06 -14.09
C GLU A 57 20.46 -1.74 -13.97
N LYS A 58 20.02 -1.21 -15.11
CA LYS A 58 19.19 -0.03 -15.20
C LYS A 58 17.72 -0.43 -15.21
N ILE A 59 17.00 -0.09 -14.17
CA ILE A 59 15.53 -0.19 -14.13
C ILE A 59 14.96 1.18 -14.44
N ALA A 60 14.13 1.27 -15.48
CA ALA A 60 13.52 2.52 -15.90
C ALA A 60 11.99 2.39 -15.95
N GLY A 61 11.30 3.44 -15.55
CA GLY A 61 9.85 3.53 -15.63
C GLY A 61 9.34 4.88 -15.14
N GLY A 62 8.22 5.33 -15.66
CA GLY A 62 7.55 6.56 -15.21
C GLY A 62 8.36 7.85 -15.29
N GLY A 63 9.40 7.89 -16.14
CA GLY A 63 10.29 9.05 -16.28
C GLY A 63 11.49 9.04 -15.32
N ALA A 64 11.62 8.03 -14.45
CA ALA A 64 12.76 7.81 -13.59
C ALA A 64 13.56 6.58 -14.04
N ALA A 65 14.86 6.57 -13.79
CA ALA A 65 15.72 5.42 -14.03
C ALA A 65 16.70 5.26 -12.86
N LEU A 66 16.80 4.04 -12.35
CA LEU A 66 17.71 3.69 -11.27
C LEU A 66 18.71 2.65 -11.78
N ASN A 67 19.99 2.85 -11.48
CA ASN A 67 20.99 1.77 -11.62
C ASN A 67 21.09 1.05 -10.29
N ILE A 68 20.80 -0.23 -10.28
CA ILE A 68 20.77 -1.04 -9.05
C ILE A 68 21.75 -2.21 -9.16
N THR A 69 22.26 -2.63 -8.02
CA THR A 69 23.07 -3.85 -7.89
C THR A 69 22.85 -4.42 -6.48
N GLY A 70 22.64 -5.72 -6.37
CA GLY A 70 22.41 -6.38 -5.08
C GLY A 70 21.02 -6.15 -4.51
N TYR A 71 20.00 -6.09 -5.36
CA TYR A 71 18.61 -5.95 -4.97
C TYR A 71 17.76 -7.12 -5.45
N ALA A 72 16.82 -7.56 -4.61
CA ALA A 72 15.67 -8.25 -5.12
C ALA A 72 14.66 -7.23 -5.65
N VAL A 73 14.29 -7.38 -6.91
CA VAL A 73 13.27 -6.58 -7.60
C VAL A 73 11.98 -7.36 -7.56
N VAL A 74 11.02 -6.86 -6.80
CA VAL A 74 9.68 -7.45 -6.68
C VAL A 74 8.72 -6.61 -7.49
N ARG A 75 8.14 -7.19 -8.54
CA ARG A 75 7.14 -6.51 -9.36
C ARG A 75 5.75 -6.79 -8.81
N VAL A 76 5.04 -5.73 -8.53
CA VAL A 76 3.66 -5.81 -8.02
C VAL A 76 2.71 -5.04 -8.93
N GLU A 77 1.50 -5.54 -9.03
CA GLU A 77 0.42 -4.95 -9.80
C GLU A 77 -0.70 -4.46 -8.89
N THR A 78 -1.27 -3.32 -9.21
CA THR A 78 -2.48 -2.79 -8.57
C THR A 78 -3.40 -2.14 -9.61
N ARG A 79 -4.66 -1.96 -9.25
CA ARG A 79 -5.65 -1.23 -10.07
C ARG A 79 -5.67 0.27 -9.82
N HIS A 80 -4.87 0.74 -8.88
CA HIS A 80 -4.80 2.15 -8.50
C HIS A 80 -3.44 2.74 -8.88
N ASP A 81 -3.47 3.90 -9.51
CA ASP A 81 -2.28 4.70 -9.73
C ASP A 81 -1.90 5.41 -8.43
N ILE A 82 -0.92 4.82 -7.71
CA ILE A 82 -0.46 5.35 -6.42
C ILE A 82 0.10 6.76 -6.54
N PHE A 83 0.76 7.09 -7.65
CA PHE A 83 1.33 8.44 -7.87
C PHE A 83 0.25 9.48 -8.15
N LYS A 84 -0.84 9.09 -8.82
CA LYS A 84 -1.99 9.96 -9.01
C LYS A 84 -2.67 10.24 -7.67
N VAL A 85 -2.94 9.18 -6.89
CA VAL A 85 -3.56 9.33 -5.56
C VAL A 85 -2.70 10.20 -4.67
N SER A 86 -1.38 9.97 -4.63
CA SER A 86 -0.45 10.80 -3.84
C SER A 86 -0.48 12.26 -4.22
N ARG A 87 -0.54 12.56 -5.52
CA ARG A 87 -0.61 13.93 -6.02
C ARG A 87 -1.92 14.61 -5.65
N ASP A 88 -3.03 13.90 -5.84
CA ASP A 88 -4.37 14.42 -5.54
C ASP A 88 -4.55 14.71 -4.03
N GLU A 89 -3.84 13.97 -3.18
CA GLU A 89 -3.88 14.09 -1.72
C GLU A 89 -2.71 14.89 -1.12
N ASN A 90 -1.84 15.48 -1.96
CA ASN A 90 -0.62 16.16 -1.53
C ASN A 90 0.21 15.30 -0.54
N SER A 91 0.47 14.07 -0.94
CA SER A 91 1.16 13.04 -0.19
C SER A 91 2.26 12.39 -1.03
N TYR A 92 3.01 11.44 -0.45
CA TYR A 92 4.07 10.71 -1.13
C TYR A 92 3.69 9.23 -1.25
N PRO A 93 3.98 8.55 -2.38
CA PRO A 93 3.90 7.12 -2.44
C PRO A 93 5.06 6.50 -1.65
N GLU A 94 4.80 5.51 -0.83
CA GLU A 94 5.81 4.81 -0.03
C GLU A 94 5.58 3.31 -0.05
N VAL A 95 6.67 2.54 0.01
CA VAL A 95 6.69 1.10 0.22
C VAL A 95 7.05 0.82 1.66
N GLN A 96 6.22 0.08 2.35
CA GLN A 96 6.56 -0.50 3.64
C GLN A 96 6.73 -2.00 3.47
N ALA A 97 7.90 -2.53 3.82
CA ALA A 97 8.18 -3.95 3.85
C ALA A 97 8.63 -4.37 5.25
N THR A 98 8.04 -5.43 5.75
CA THR A 98 8.36 -6.04 7.06
C THR A 98 8.46 -7.54 6.89
N LEU A 99 9.13 -8.22 7.81
CA LEU A 99 9.01 -9.66 7.97
C LEU A 99 7.63 -9.97 8.55
N CYS A 100 6.93 -10.95 7.99
CA CYS A 100 5.52 -11.18 8.35
C CYS A 100 5.35 -11.65 9.79
N ASP A 101 6.26 -12.46 10.29
CA ASP A 101 6.12 -13.13 11.57
C ASP A 101 6.64 -12.26 12.72
N SER A 102 7.79 -11.61 12.57
CA SER A 102 8.37 -10.72 13.59
C SER A 102 7.87 -9.27 13.51
N GLY A 103 7.35 -8.86 12.33
CA GLY A 103 6.99 -7.46 12.07
C GLY A 103 8.19 -6.53 11.92
N GLN A 104 9.42 -7.05 11.91
CA GLN A 104 10.62 -6.24 11.76
C GLN A 104 10.66 -5.55 10.39
N PRO A 105 11.01 -4.26 10.32
CA PRO A 105 11.11 -3.56 9.06
C PRO A 105 12.27 -4.08 8.22
N VAL A 106 11.99 -4.39 6.97
CA VAL A 106 13.02 -4.67 5.96
C VAL A 106 13.41 -3.35 5.32
N GLY A 107 14.71 -3.11 5.17
CA GLY A 107 15.23 -1.87 4.58
C GLY A 107 14.96 -1.75 3.07
N ALA A 108 13.71 -1.88 2.66
CA ALA A 108 13.31 -1.66 1.28
C ALA A 108 13.55 -0.21 0.85
N TRP A 109 13.75 0.00 -0.45
CA TRP A 109 13.71 1.33 -1.02
C TRP A 109 12.31 1.92 -0.86
N ARG A 110 12.20 3.14 -0.35
CA ARG A 110 10.91 3.71 0.06
C ARG A 110 9.98 3.99 -1.10
N ASP A 111 10.54 4.43 -2.24
CA ASP A 111 9.73 4.87 -3.36
C ASP A 111 9.45 3.70 -4.31
N PRO A 112 8.18 3.36 -4.56
CA PRO A 112 7.85 2.39 -5.58
C PRO A 112 8.23 2.94 -6.96
N LEU A 113 8.98 2.17 -7.76
CA LEU A 113 9.35 2.60 -9.10
C LEU A 113 8.24 2.20 -10.10
N PRO A 114 7.57 3.15 -10.75
CA PRO A 114 6.54 2.82 -11.74
C PRO A 114 7.17 2.20 -12.98
N LEU A 115 6.74 0.99 -13.35
CA LEU A 115 7.24 0.28 -14.55
C LEU A 115 6.27 0.39 -15.72
N GLU A 116 5.00 0.10 -15.47
CA GLU A 116 3.95 0.08 -16.48
C GLU A 116 2.73 0.87 -15.98
N ARG A 117 2.11 1.58 -16.91
CA ARG A 117 0.91 2.37 -16.62
C ARG A 117 -0.08 2.20 -17.76
N ASP A 118 -1.11 1.42 -17.52
CA ASP A 118 -2.27 1.30 -18.40
C ASP A 118 -3.50 1.89 -17.70
N GLU A 119 -3.81 3.13 -18.04
CA GLU A 119 -4.95 3.86 -17.46
C GLU A 119 -6.30 3.29 -17.94
N ALA A 120 -6.35 2.84 -19.19
CA ALA A 120 -7.57 2.28 -19.79
C ALA A 120 -7.92 0.93 -19.15
N GLY A 121 -6.93 0.05 -18.98
CA GLY A 121 -7.09 -1.23 -18.30
C GLY A 121 -7.03 -1.12 -16.78
N ARG A 122 -6.73 0.06 -16.22
CA ARG A 122 -6.51 0.27 -14.77
C ARG A 122 -5.49 -0.72 -14.21
N ARG A 123 -4.39 -0.88 -14.93
CA ARG A 123 -3.29 -1.76 -14.57
C ARG A 123 -2.02 -0.94 -14.35
N PHE A 124 -1.49 -0.97 -13.15
CA PHE A 124 -0.30 -0.22 -12.75
C PHE A 124 0.69 -1.19 -12.14
N VAL A 125 1.89 -1.28 -12.71
CA VAL A 125 2.96 -2.17 -12.25
C VAL A 125 4.07 -1.33 -11.64
N TYR A 126 4.47 -1.71 -10.44
CA TYR A 126 5.56 -1.07 -9.70
C TYR A 126 6.66 -2.07 -9.36
N ALA A 127 7.92 -1.63 -9.40
CA ALA A 127 9.01 -2.37 -8.81
C ALA A 127 9.26 -1.91 -7.37
N LEU A 128 9.36 -2.87 -6.47
CA LEU A 128 9.80 -2.71 -5.09
C LEU A 128 11.22 -3.26 -4.98
N LEU A 129 12.13 -2.48 -4.39
CA LEU A 129 13.54 -2.83 -4.33
C LEU A 129 13.92 -3.21 -2.90
N ILE A 130 14.35 -4.45 -2.70
CA ILE A 130 14.76 -5.00 -1.41
C ILE A 130 16.27 -5.24 -1.44
N PRO A 131 17.06 -4.49 -0.65
CA PRO A 131 18.51 -4.59 -0.67
C PRO A 131 19.04 -5.88 -0.05
N ALA A 132 20.10 -6.43 -0.63
CA ALA A 132 20.76 -7.66 -0.16
C ALA A 132 21.52 -7.51 1.17
N ARG A 133 21.65 -6.31 1.71
CA ARG A 133 22.29 -6.05 3.00
C ARG A 133 21.49 -6.53 4.21
N TYR A 134 20.26 -6.95 3.97
CA TYR A 134 19.39 -7.42 5.04
C TYR A 134 19.65 -8.89 5.33
N HIS A 135 20.19 -9.15 6.52
CA HIS A 135 20.53 -10.50 7.00
C HIS A 135 19.62 -10.88 8.15
N ASP A 136 18.37 -11.14 7.84
CA ASP A 136 17.47 -11.63 8.85
C ASP A 136 17.46 -13.15 8.88
N ALA A 137 17.58 -13.71 10.09
CA ALA A 137 17.50 -15.15 10.30
C ALA A 137 16.15 -15.73 9.87
N GLU A 138 15.07 -14.96 10.04
CA GLU A 138 13.72 -15.35 9.63
C GLU A 138 13.62 -15.48 8.11
N LEU A 139 14.16 -14.50 7.35
CA LEU A 139 14.22 -14.57 5.89
C LEU A 139 15.07 -15.75 5.41
N ALA A 140 16.18 -16.03 6.10
CA ALA A 140 17.07 -17.17 5.81
C ALA A 140 16.35 -18.52 6.04
N GLN A 141 15.46 -18.59 7.02
CA GLN A 141 14.65 -19.77 7.32
C GLN A 141 13.41 -19.91 6.45
N GLY A 142 13.19 -19.02 5.49
CA GLY A 142 12.06 -19.05 4.58
C GLY A 142 10.88 -18.19 5.00
N GLY A 143 11.11 -17.21 5.90
CA GLY A 143 10.09 -16.26 6.29
C GLY A 143 9.57 -15.42 5.13
N ASP A 144 8.31 -15.04 5.20
CA ASP A 144 7.64 -14.23 4.18
C ASP A 144 7.82 -12.74 4.44
N LEU A 145 7.82 -11.97 3.36
CA LEU A 145 7.76 -10.51 3.41
C LEU A 145 6.32 -10.04 3.39
N CYS A 146 6.00 -9.12 4.28
CA CYS A 146 4.74 -8.40 4.30
C CYS A 146 4.95 -7.00 3.71
N VAL A 147 4.35 -6.77 2.54
CA VAL A 147 4.53 -5.53 1.77
C VAL A 147 3.24 -4.74 1.70
N ARG A 148 3.34 -3.42 1.85
CA ARG A 148 2.24 -2.46 1.65
C ARG A 148 2.72 -1.32 0.77
N LEU A 149 1.81 -0.84 -0.07
CA LEU A 149 1.93 0.44 -0.73
C LEU A 149 1.10 1.46 0.05
N LEU A 150 1.69 2.60 0.35
CA LEU A 150 1.05 3.66 1.14
C LEU A 150 1.12 4.97 0.37
N THR A 151 0.23 5.91 0.74
CA THR A 151 0.46 7.34 0.54
C THR A 151 0.64 7.97 1.90
N VAL A 152 1.70 8.73 2.07
CA VAL A 152 2.08 9.33 3.34
C VAL A 152 2.02 10.85 3.21
N GLY A 153 1.21 11.49 4.05
CA GLY A 153 1.11 12.95 4.09
C GLY A 153 2.30 13.61 4.79
N ALA A 154 2.34 14.93 4.78
CA ALA A 154 3.40 15.72 5.40
C ALA A 154 3.59 15.44 6.91
N SER A 155 2.54 14.96 7.59
CA SER A 155 2.59 14.51 8.99
C SER A 155 3.13 13.09 9.17
N MET A 156 3.62 12.46 8.11
CA MET A 156 4.04 11.04 8.10
C MET A 156 2.92 10.06 8.48
N THR A 157 1.68 10.50 8.38
CA THR A 157 0.50 9.67 8.65
C THR A 157 0.03 9.01 7.35
N PRO A 158 -0.19 7.70 7.32
CA PRO A 158 -0.75 7.04 6.14
C PRO A 158 -2.18 7.54 5.85
N TRP A 159 -2.40 8.04 4.64
CA TRP A 159 -3.72 8.50 4.17
C TRP A 159 -4.49 7.39 3.49
N ALA A 160 -3.79 6.67 2.62
CA ALA A 160 -4.31 5.49 1.96
C ALA A 160 -3.26 4.38 1.99
N GLN A 161 -3.70 3.14 2.08
CA GLN A 161 -2.79 1.99 2.12
C GLN A 161 -3.41 0.78 1.43
N SER A 162 -2.57 0.02 0.75
CA SER A 162 -2.96 -1.28 0.21
C SER A 162 -3.26 -2.27 1.31
N ARG A 163 -3.92 -3.37 0.94
CA ARG A 163 -3.89 -4.57 1.77
C ARG A 163 -2.45 -5.07 1.86
N THR A 164 -2.11 -5.70 2.98
CA THR A 164 -0.81 -6.34 3.12
C THR A 164 -0.71 -7.49 2.11
N LEU A 165 0.29 -7.42 1.24
CA LEU A 165 0.69 -8.53 0.40
C LEU A 165 1.67 -9.40 1.21
N ARG A 166 1.28 -10.63 1.52
CA ARG A 166 2.20 -11.63 2.03
C ARG A 166 2.94 -12.24 0.84
N LEU A 167 4.24 -12.08 0.81
CA LEU A 167 5.11 -12.43 -0.30
C LEU A 167 6.11 -13.48 0.14
N ALA A 168 5.95 -14.70 -0.34
CA ALA A 168 7.01 -15.69 -0.31
C ALA A 168 7.98 -15.40 -1.47
N LEU A 169 9.20 -14.97 -1.15
CA LEU A 169 10.23 -14.83 -2.18
C LEU A 169 10.54 -16.22 -2.78
N PRO A 170 10.65 -16.32 -4.12
CA PRO A 170 11.14 -17.53 -4.76
C PRO A 170 12.46 -17.99 -4.12
N ALA A 171 12.65 -19.29 -3.97
CA ALA A 171 13.79 -19.85 -3.22
C ALA A 171 15.13 -19.39 -3.81
N ASP A 172 15.25 -19.37 -5.13
CA ASP A 172 16.43 -18.90 -5.86
C ASP A 172 16.70 -17.41 -5.63
N VAL A 173 15.69 -16.55 -5.63
CA VAL A 173 15.80 -15.11 -5.34
C VAL A 173 16.27 -14.90 -3.90
N ARG A 174 15.69 -15.62 -2.95
CA ARG A 174 16.06 -15.56 -1.54
C ARG A 174 17.50 -16.01 -1.32
N GLU A 175 17.91 -17.13 -1.91
CA GLU A 175 19.27 -17.66 -1.81
C GLU A 175 20.30 -16.67 -2.37
N GLN A 176 20.04 -16.10 -3.54
CA GLN A 176 20.89 -15.10 -4.18
C GLN A 176 20.99 -13.83 -3.32
N LEU A 177 19.88 -13.34 -2.78
CA LEU A 177 19.82 -12.17 -1.90
C LEU A 177 20.71 -12.38 -0.66
N LEU A 178 20.54 -13.51 0.04
CA LEU A 178 21.30 -13.86 1.23
C LEU A 178 22.78 -14.12 0.91
N ALA A 179 23.08 -14.81 -0.20
CA ALA A 179 24.45 -15.06 -0.62
C ALA A 179 25.19 -13.78 -1.00
N TYR A 180 24.52 -12.86 -1.68
CA TYR A 180 25.10 -11.56 -2.03
C TYR A 180 25.40 -10.74 -0.78
N GLY A 181 24.45 -10.63 0.13
CA GLY A 181 24.61 -9.94 1.39
C GLY A 181 25.77 -10.47 2.23
N ARG A 182 25.92 -11.80 2.33
CA ARG A 182 27.07 -12.44 3.02
C ARG A 182 28.40 -12.11 2.37
N ARG A 183 28.48 -12.06 1.03
CA ARG A 183 29.74 -11.76 0.30
C ARG A 183 30.16 -10.31 0.42
N LYS A 184 29.20 -9.39 0.37
CA LYS A 184 29.48 -7.94 0.41
C LYS A 184 29.53 -7.36 1.81
N GLY A 185 29.11 -8.12 2.82
CA GLY A 185 28.98 -7.63 4.18
C GLY A 185 27.89 -6.55 4.29
N ALA A 186 28.03 -5.70 5.28
CA ALA A 186 27.15 -4.53 5.45
C ALA A 186 27.50 -3.37 4.48
N VAL A 187 28.31 -3.62 3.47
CA VAL A 187 28.81 -2.58 2.56
C VAL A 187 27.70 -2.10 1.63
N ASP A 188 27.65 -0.81 1.49
CA ASP A 188 26.68 -0.05 0.71
C ASP A 188 26.41 -0.66 -0.66
N VAL A 189 25.14 -1.06 -0.84
CA VAL A 189 24.60 -1.31 -2.17
C VAL A 189 24.41 0.06 -2.78
N THR A 190 25.27 0.43 -3.71
CA THR A 190 25.22 1.74 -4.36
C THR A 190 24.00 1.80 -5.26
N LEU A 191 23.11 2.70 -4.95
CA LEU A 191 22.02 3.10 -5.81
C LEU A 191 22.46 4.38 -6.54
N ASP A 192 22.83 4.23 -7.82
CA ASP A 192 23.09 5.38 -8.67
C ASP A 192 21.75 5.84 -9.25
N THR A 193 21.25 6.96 -8.78
CA THR A 193 20.06 7.59 -9.35
C THR A 193 20.44 8.33 -10.61
N VAL A 194 19.92 7.89 -11.75
CA VAL A 194 19.99 8.68 -12.99
C VAL A 194 18.72 9.51 -13.05
N CYS A 195 18.83 10.77 -12.68
CA CYS A 195 17.71 11.69 -12.74
C CYS A 195 17.28 11.97 -14.17
N ALA A 196 15.99 11.88 -14.44
CA ALA A 196 15.44 12.52 -15.62
C ALA A 196 15.60 14.04 -15.48
N PRO A 197 15.90 14.78 -16.57
CA PRO A 197 16.27 16.21 -16.52
C PRO A 197 15.28 17.13 -15.82
N ARG A 198 14.05 16.69 -15.60
CA ARG A 198 13.00 17.47 -14.92
C ARG A 198 12.85 17.20 -13.40
N LEU A 199 13.50 16.14 -12.89
CA LEU A 199 13.36 15.72 -11.48
C LEU A 199 14.59 16.05 -10.64
N CYS A 200 15.67 16.49 -11.26
CA CYS A 200 16.93 16.80 -10.59
C CYS A 200 17.41 18.21 -10.94
N GLN A 201 16.53 19.18 -11.12
CA GLN A 201 16.95 20.57 -11.09
C GLN A 201 17.31 20.90 -9.64
N PRO A 202 18.55 21.35 -9.35
CA PRO A 202 18.86 21.93 -8.07
C PRO A 202 18.00 23.19 -7.91
N GLU A 203 17.35 23.33 -6.76
CA GLU A 203 16.71 24.60 -6.35
C GLU A 203 17.76 25.71 -6.26
#